data_545abbd91628186f7871787a4b33e6b3
#
_entry.id   545abbd91628186f7871787a4b33e6b3
#
_cell.length_a   1.000
_cell.length_b   1.000
_cell.length_c   1.000
_cell.angle_alpha   90.00
_cell.angle_beta   90.00
_cell.angle_gamma   90.00
#
_symmetry.space_group_name_H-M   'P 1'
#
loop_
_entity.id
_entity.type
_entity.pdbx_description
1 polymer ?
#
loop_
_entity_poly.entity_id
_entity_poly.type
_entity_poly.pdbx_seq_one_letter_code
_entity_poly.pdbx_strand_id
1 'polypeptide(L)'
;MQLLGALSQTQALMIAPLHELGETEGLHMAELVLTQTQSGIRVSAAPEDVIVIRLAEHPTTGYRWQVVHAAGLVLTGDDFTVSSSAPGTGGERTFRFAVQQSGTARLALSLRRPWETGTTPAGRFEVTVEVGKP
;
A
#
# COMPACT_ATOMS: atom_id res chain seq x y z
N MET A 1 0.21 21.97 -14.29
CA MET A 1 0.42 21.45 -14.11
C MET A 1 0.66 20.69 -13.86
N GLN A 2 0.57 20.64 -13.67
CA GLN A 2 0.82 19.91 -13.31
C GLN A 2 0.93 18.94 -13.17
N LEU A 3 0.88 18.88 -12.99
CA LEU A 3 1.01 17.92 -12.72
C LEU A 3 1.30 17.03 -12.83
N LEU A 4 1.45 17.08 -12.65
CA LEU A 4 1.82 16.16 -12.57
C LEU A 4 2.33 15.41 -12.48
N GLY A 5 2.37 15.46 -12.51
CA GLY A 5 3.01 14.68 -12.20
C GLY A 5 3.11 13.88 -12.01
N ALA A 6 3.16 14.18 -11.87
CA ALA A 6 3.43 13.45 -11.60
C ALA A 6 3.33 12.71 -11.61
N LEU A 7 3.26 13.00 -11.65
CA LEU A 7 3.30 12.27 -11.59
C LEU A 7 3.26 11.36 -11.74
N SER A 8 3.20 11.46 -11.84
CA SER A 8 3.25 10.71 -11.83
C SER A 8 3.10 10.05 -11.84
N GLN A 9 3.00 10.51 -11.83
CA GLN A 9 2.90 10.05 -11.59
C GLN A 9 2.44 9.52 -11.25
N THR A 10 2.45 9.93 -11.21
CA THR A 10 2.10 9.66 -10.72
C THR A 10 1.60 9.59 -10.46
N GLN A 11 1.61 10.08 -10.64
CA GLN A 11 1.28 10.25 -10.29
C GLN A 11 0.62 10.29 -10.20
N ALA A 12 0.60 10.47 -10.41
CA ALA A 12 0.15 10.71 -10.20
C ALA A 12 -0.50 10.90 -10.23
N LEU A 13 -0.61 11.23 -10.41
CA LEU A 13 -1.02 11.43 -10.26
C LEU A 13 -1.76 11.60 -10.06
N MET A 14 -1.91 12.04 -10.19
CA MET A 14 -2.37 12.25 -9.79
C MET A 14 -3.26 12.56 -9.74
N ILE A 15 -3.49 13.01 -9.98
CA ILE A 15 -4.15 13.42 -9.83
C ILE A 15 -5.04 13.91 -9.90
N ALA A 16 -5.36 14.43 -9.95
CA ALA A 16 -6.07 15.00 -9.80
C ALA A 16 -6.85 15.54 -9.90
N PRO A 17 -7.05 15.85 -9.97
CA PRO A 17 -7.71 16.47 -9.87
C PRO A 17 -8.35 16.99 -9.89
N LEU A 18 -8.43 17.27 -9.73
CA LEU A 18 -8.82 17.72 -9.53
C LEU A 18 -9.50 18.26 -9.32
N HIS A 19 -9.48 18.72 -9.38
CA HIS A 19 -10.03 19.30 -8.90
C HIS A 19 -10.95 19.84 -9.33
N GLU A 20 -10.82 20.08 -9.79
CA GLU A 20 -11.65 20.56 -9.96
C GLU A 20 -12.73 20.57 -9.85
N LEU A 21 -13.17 20.40 -9.98
CA LEU A 21 -14.15 20.31 -9.65
C LEU A 21 -14.73 20.12 -8.74
N GLY A 22 -14.38 20.05 -8.60
CA GLY A 22 -14.59 19.95 -7.33
C GLY A 22 -15.80 19.66 -6.80
N GLU A 23 -16.64 19.74 -7.09
CA GLU A 23 -17.70 19.66 -6.50
C GLU A 23 -18.04 18.50 -5.87
N THR A 24 -17.68 17.55 -6.18
CA THR A 24 -17.98 16.34 -5.50
C THR A 24 -16.91 15.97 -4.59
N GLU A 25 -16.15 16.94 -4.26
CA GLU A 25 -15.05 16.63 -3.59
C GLU A 25 -15.20 16.02 -2.31
N GLY A 26 -16.03 16.21 -1.56
CA GLY A 26 -16.15 15.59 -0.25
C GLY A 26 -16.37 14.09 -0.34
N LEU A 27 -16.73 13.61 -1.49
CA LEU A 27 -16.99 12.20 -1.66
C LEU A 27 -15.83 11.48 -2.31
N HIS A 28 -14.79 12.18 -2.59
CA HIS A 28 -13.70 11.65 -3.35
C HIS A 28 -12.74 10.86 -2.47
N MET A 29 -12.49 9.63 -2.83
CA MET A 29 -11.52 8.79 -2.16
C MET A 29 -10.48 8.37 -3.19
N ALA A 30 -9.21 8.56 -2.87
CA ALA A 30 -8.14 8.15 -3.75
C ALA A 30 -7.60 6.80 -3.31
N GLU A 31 -7.15 6.02 -4.28
CA GLU A 31 -6.43 4.79 -4.02
C GLU A 31 -4.98 5.00 -4.40
N LEU A 32 -4.08 4.76 -3.46
CA LEU A 32 -2.66 4.78 -3.74
C LEU A 32 -2.19 3.34 -3.79
N VAL A 33 -1.70 2.92 -4.95
CA VAL A 33 -1.23 1.55 -5.13
C VAL A 33 0.29 1.55 -5.06
N LEU A 34 0.84 0.78 -4.14
CA LEU A 34 2.28 0.70 -3.92
C LEU A 34 2.75 -0.73 -4.11
N THR A 35 3.93 -0.87 -4.69
CA THR A 35 4.53 -2.18 -4.92
C THR A 35 5.90 -2.22 -4.27
N GLN A 36 6.57 -3.36 -4.38
CA GLN A 36 7.84 -3.57 -3.71
C GLN A 36 8.88 -2.51 -4.06
N THR A 37 8.84 -1.98 -5.27
CA THR A 37 9.82 -0.97 -5.69
C THR A 37 9.69 0.32 -4.91
N GLN A 38 8.58 0.52 -4.23
CA GLN A 38 8.34 1.75 -3.48
C GLN A 38 8.62 1.60 -2.00
N SER A 39 9.22 0.49 -1.60
CA SER A 39 9.62 0.33 -0.21
C SER A 39 10.65 1.40 0.15
N GLY A 40 10.45 2.02 1.31
CA GLY A 40 11.36 3.03 1.80
C GLY A 40 10.98 4.45 1.45
N ILE A 41 9.93 4.65 0.66
CA ILE A 41 9.56 6.01 0.26
C ILE A 41 8.56 6.62 1.24
N ARG A 42 8.28 7.88 1.01
CA ARG A 42 7.27 8.63 1.76
C ARG A 42 6.17 9.01 0.78
N VAL A 43 4.92 8.77 1.15
CA VAL A 43 3.79 9.13 0.31
C VAL A 43 2.86 10.05 1.07
N SER A 44 2.04 10.78 0.33
CA SER A 44 1.04 11.68 0.90
C SER A 44 -0.34 11.12 0.67
N ALA A 45 -1.20 11.27 1.66
CA ALA A 45 -2.58 10.80 1.56
C ALA A 45 -3.48 11.75 2.33
N ALA A 46 -4.77 11.64 2.08
CA ALA A 46 -5.78 12.37 2.82
C ALA A 46 -6.60 11.38 3.64
N PRO A 47 -7.28 11.84 4.70
CA PRO A 47 -8.18 10.95 5.41
C PRO A 47 -9.21 10.36 4.45
N GLU A 48 -9.55 9.09 4.66
CA GLU A 48 -10.46 8.32 3.84
C GLU A 48 -9.86 7.82 2.53
N ASP A 49 -8.63 8.17 2.23
CA ASP A 49 -7.93 7.51 1.13
C ASP A 49 -7.68 6.05 1.49
N VAL A 50 -7.39 5.25 0.47
CA VAL A 50 -7.08 3.85 0.64
C VAL A 50 -5.68 3.60 0.10
N ILE A 51 -4.85 2.93 0.89
CA ILE A 51 -3.52 2.53 0.44
C ILE A 51 -3.56 1.05 0.13
N VAL A 52 -3.18 0.71 -1.08
CA VAL A 52 -3.19 -0.66 -1.57
C VAL A 52 -1.75 -1.10 -1.75
N ILE A 53 -1.33 -2.13 -1.03
CA ILE A 53 0.03 -2.66 -1.11
C ILE A 53 -0.04 -3.98 -1.86
N ARG A 54 0.72 -4.08 -2.95
CA ARG A 54 0.72 -5.29 -3.78
C ARG A 54 2.14 -5.85 -3.81
N LEU A 55 2.31 -7.04 -3.28
CA LEU A 55 3.61 -7.64 -3.09
C LEU A 55 3.61 -9.07 -3.61
N ALA A 56 4.70 -9.46 -4.25
CA ALA A 56 4.82 -10.84 -4.74
C ALA A 56 4.92 -11.79 -3.56
N GLU A 57 4.24 -12.91 -3.67
CA GLU A 57 4.26 -13.93 -2.64
C GLU A 57 4.18 -15.30 -3.30
N HIS A 58 4.99 -16.24 -2.79
CA HIS A 58 5.06 -17.60 -3.33
C HIS A 58 4.65 -18.58 -2.23
N PRO A 59 3.39 -18.99 -2.19
CA PRO A 59 2.90 -19.80 -1.07
C PRO A 59 3.63 -21.12 -0.89
N THR A 60 4.13 -21.71 -1.97
CA THR A 60 4.83 -22.98 -1.86
C THR A 60 6.10 -22.90 -1.04
N THR A 61 6.66 -21.71 -0.87
CA THR A 61 7.84 -21.54 -0.05
C THR A 61 7.52 -21.40 1.44
N GLY A 62 6.26 -21.16 1.76
CA GLY A 62 5.83 -20.91 3.13
C GLY A 62 6.00 -19.49 3.59
N TYR A 63 6.66 -18.66 2.82
CA TYR A 63 6.84 -17.25 3.19
C TYR A 63 5.56 -16.47 2.94
N ARG A 64 5.16 -15.68 3.91
CA ARG A 64 3.96 -14.86 3.82
C ARG A 64 4.24 -13.46 4.29
N TRP A 65 3.61 -12.50 3.65
CA TRP A 65 3.68 -11.12 4.10
C TRP A 65 2.78 -10.93 5.31
N GLN A 66 3.31 -10.25 6.31
CA GLN A 66 2.59 -9.97 7.55
C GLN A 66 2.73 -8.51 7.89
N VAL A 67 1.65 -7.92 8.37
CA VAL A 67 1.66 -6.54 8.82
C VAL A 67 2.35 -6.50 10.18
N VAL A 68 3.43 -5.72 10.28
CA VAL A 68 4.18 -5.55 11.51
C VAL A 68 3.74 -4.29 12.22
N HIS A 69 3.46 -3.23 11.46
CA HIS A 69 3.13 -1.94 12.03
C HIS A 69 2.24 -1.18 11.06
N ALA A 70 1.17 -0.60 11.57
CA ALA A 70 0.23 0.14 10.73
C ALA A 70 -0.50 1.21 11.53
N ALA A 71 0.19 1.84 12.48
CA ALA A 71 -0.45 2.85 13.33
C ALA A 71 -1.00 4.00 12.49
N GLY A 72 -2.24 4.38 12.74
CA GLY A 72 -2.91 5.43 11.98
C GLY A 72 -3.64 4.93 10.75
N LEU A 73 -3.53 3.63 10.47
CA LEU A 73 -4.16 3.00 9.32
C LEU A 73 -4.96 1.80 9.79
N VAL A 74 -6.01 1.46 9.06
CA VAL A 74 -6.85 0.31 9.40
C VAL A 74 -6.83 -0.65 8.24
N LEU A 75 -6.45 -1.89 8.52
CA LEU A 75 -6.44 -2.94 7.51
C LEU A 75 -7.87 -3.32 7.18
N THR A 76 -8.26 -3.16 5.92
CA THR A 76 -9.60 -3.46 5.46
C THR A 76 -9.66 -4.61 4.48
N GLY A 77 -8.52 -5.08 3.99
CA GLY A 77 -8.50 -6.20 3.06
C GLY A 77 -7.16 -6.86 3.03
N ASP A 78 -7.18 -8.18 2.80
CA ASP A 78 -5.97 -9.01 2.72
C ASP A 78 -6.33 -10.17 1.78
N ASP A 79 -5.85 -10.09 0.55
CA ASP A 79 -6.19 -11.05 -0.48
C ASP A 79 -4.96 -11.60 -1.17
N PHE A 80 -5.06 -12.80 -1.67
CA PHE A 80 -4.01 -13.40 -2.46
C PHE A 80 -4.58 -13.83 -3.81
N THR A 81 -3.89 -13.46 -4.88
CA THR A 81 -4.29 -13.79 -6.24
C THR A 81 -3.15 -14.53 -6.92
N VAL A 82 -3.46 -15.67 -7.53
CA VAL A 82 -2.46 -16.45 -8.26
C VAL A 82 -2.13 -15.74 -9.56
N SER A 83 -0.84 -15.60 -9.85
CA SER A 83 -0.41 -14.92 -11.08
C SER A 83 -0.66 -15.72 -12.32
N SER A 84 -0.66 -17.06 -12.19
CA SER A 84 -0.84 -17.96 -13.31
C SER A 84 -1.44 -19.25 -12.81
N SER A 85 -2.10 -19.99 -13.70
CA SER A 85 -2.65 -21.28 -13.33
C SER A 85 -1.60 -22.39 -13.29
N ALA A 86 -0.39 -22.10 -13.73
CA ALA A 86 0.67 -23.13 -13.71
C ALA A 86 1.09 -23.41 -12.28
N PRO A 87 1.29 -24.69 -11.92
CA PRO A 87 1.73 -25.02 -10.58
C PRO A 87 3.08 -24.41 -10.25
N GLY A 88 3.26 -23.98 -9.02
CA GLY A 88 4.53 -23.45 -8.57
C GLY A 88 4.80 -22.01 -8.93
N THR A 89 3.94 -21.38 -9.72
CA THR A 89 4.11 -19.95 -9.96
C THR A 89 3.60 -19.22 -8.75
N GLY A 90 4.17 -18.05 -8.50
CA GLY A 90 3.76 -17.24 -7.40
C GLY A 90 2.47 -16.50 -7.66
N GLY A 91 2.18 -15.60 -6.79
CA GLY A 91 1.03 -14.74 -6.92
C GLY A 91 1.31 -13.41 -6.28
N GLU A 92 0.25 -12.71 -5.96
CA GLU A 92 0.35 -11.38 -5.41
C GLU A 92 -0.53 -11.27 -4.18
N ARG A 93 0.07 -10.82 -3.09
CA ARG A 93 -0.66 -10.51 -1.86
C ARG A 93 -1.03 -9.06 -1.91
N THR A 94 -2.29 -8.75 -1.66
CA THR A 94 -2.78 -7.37 -1.67
C THR A 94 -3.34 -7.04 -0.30
N PHE A 95 -2.81 -5.98 0.30
CA PHE A 95 -3.35 -5.44 1.54
C PHE A 95 -3.99 -4.10 1.25
N ARG A 96 -5.13 -3.84 1.86
CA ARG A 96 -5.80 -2.55 1.76
C ARG A 96 -5.88 -1.93 3.13
N PHE A 97 -5.51 -0.66 3.20
CA PHE A 97 -5.54 0.09 4.46
C PHE A 97 -6.35 1.36 4.25
N ALA A 98 -7.28 1.60 5.15
CA ALA A 98 -8.01 2.87 5.17
C ALA A 98 -7.20 3.87 5.97
N VAL A 99 -7.05 5.07 5.43
CA VAL A 99 -6.35 6.16 6.09
C VAL A 99 -7.36 6.88 6.97
N GLN A 100 -7.07 6.98 8.26
CA GLN A 100 -8.07 7.50 9.20
C GLN A 100 -7.70 8.81 9.85
N GLN A 101 -6.44 9.02 10.16
CA GLN A 101 -6.06 10.17 10.97
C GLN A 101 -5.01 11.00 10.25
N SER A 102 -5.09 12.32 10.43
CA SER A 102 -4.02 13.18 9.94
C SER A 102 -2.77 12.97 10.77
N GLY A 103 -1.65 13.32 10.19
CA GLY A 103 -0.35 13.15 10.83
C GLY A 103 0.51 12.18 10.06
N THR A 104 1.55 11.68 10.71
CA THR A 104 2.47 10.74 10.09
C THR A 104 2.11 9.32 10.51
N ALA A 105 1.90 8.46 9.53
CA ALA A 105 1.66 7.05 9.77
C ALA A 105 2.81 6.25 9.16
N ARG A 106 3.14 5.12 9.78
CA ARG A 106 4.16 4.23 9.25
C ARG A 106 3.53 2.88 9.00
N LEU A 107 3.88 2.32 7.85
CA LEU A 107 3.40 1.01 7.46
C LEU A 107 4.61 0.13 7.25
N ALA A 108 4.63 -1.01 7.93
CA ALA A 108 5.73 -1.96 7.83
C ALA A 108 5.17 -3.36 7.70
N LEU A 109 5.69 -4.08 6.72
CA LEU A 109 5.34 -5.48 6.51
C LEU A 109 6.63 -6.29 6.41
N SER A 110 6.56 -7.55 6.79
CA SER A 110 7.70 -8.44 6.66
C SER A 110 7.27 -9.75 6.03
N LEU A 111 8.19 -10.35 5.30
CA LEU A 111 7.97 -11.63 4.63
C LEU A 111 8.67 -12.70 5.48
N ARG A 112 7.86 -13.57 6.09
CA ARG A 112 8.37 -14.58 7.01
C ARG A 112 7.62 -15.89 6.82
N ARG A 113 8.27 -16.96 7.27
CA ARG A 113 7.56 -18.22 7.50
C ARG A 113 6.97 -18.15 8.90
N PRO A 114 5.65 -18.32 9.04
CA PRO A 114 5.02 -18.10 10.35
C PRO A 114 5.51 -19.01 11.46
N TRP A 115 6.04 -20.19 11.10
CA TRP A 115 6.52 -21.14 12.12
C TRP A 115 7.96 -20.85 12.57
N GLU A 116 8.64 -19.92 11.90
CA GLU A 116 10.01 -19.57 12.29
C GLU A 116 9.99 -18.34 13.16
N THR A 117 10.66 -18.42 14.31
CA THR A 117 10.73 -17.29 15.21
C THR A 117 12.21 -16.90 15.37
N GLY A 118 12.43 -15.60 15.57
CA GLY A 118 13.78 -15.11 15.80
C GLY A 118 14.66 -15.03 14.57
N THR A 119 14.11 -15.30 13.40
CA THR A 119 14.89 -15.21 12.17
C THR A 119 14.71 -13.86 11.50
N THR A 120 15.69 -13.50 10.66
CA THR A 120 15.57 -12.30 9.85
C THR A 120 14.54 -12.52 8.77
N PRO A 121 13.64 -11.56 8.52
CA PRO A 121 12.65 -11.71 7.45
C PRO A 121 13.33 -11.86 6.10
N ALA A 122 12.70 -12.61 5.22
CA ALA A 122 13.18 -12.76 3.85
C ALA A 122 12.95 -11.49 3.04
N GLY A 123 11.99 -10.67 3.43
CA GLY A 123 11.74 -9.41 2.76
C GLY A 123 11.08 -8.42 3.69
N ARG A 124 11.16 -7.15 3.33
CA ARG A 124 10.54 -6.08 4.10
C ARG A 124 9.95 -5.06 3.14
N PHE A 125 8.87 -4.47 3.58
CA PHE A 125 8.25 -3.35 2.87
C PHE A 125 7.89 -2.30 3.90
N GLU A 126 8.36 -1.07 3.71
CA GLU A 126 8.10 0.01 4.65
C GLU A 126 7.81 1.29 3.89
N VAL A 127 6.78 2.01 4.30
CA VAL A 127 6.53 3.34 3.77
C VAL A 127 6.08 4.24 4.91
N THR A 128 6.37 5.53 4.76
CA THR A 128 5.88 6.55 5.66
C THR A 128 4.75 7.28 4.93
N VAL A 129 3.62 7.43 5.58
CA VAL A 129 2.46 8.08 4.99
C VAL A 129 2.22 9.38 5.72
N GLU A 130 2.31 10.49 4.98
CA GLU A 130 1.98 11.79 5.52
C GLU A 130 0.53 12.06 5.21
N VAL A 131 -0.30 12.11 6.23
CA VAL A 131 -1.74 12.28 6.06
C VAL A 131 -2.09 13.72 6.33
N GLY A 132 -2.60 14.39 5.31
CA GLY A 132 -3.01 15.77 5.45
C GLY A 132 -4.26 15.92 6.30
N LYS A 133 -4.57 17.15 6.65
CA LYS A 133 -5.79 17.42 7.39
C LYS A 133 -6.99 17.34 6.46
N PRO A 134 -8.15 16.98 7.02
CA PRO A 134 -9.36 16.92 6.20
C PRO A 134 -9.74 18.27 5.60
#